data_35fd3b44190d931c77fcd92e4e58804e
#
_entry.id   35fd3b44190d931c77fcd92e4e58804e
#
_cell.length_a   1.000
_cell.length_b   1.000
_cell.length_c   1.000
_cell.angle_alpha   90.00
_cell.angle_beta   90.00
_cell.angle_gamma   90.00
#
_symmetry.space_group_name_H-M   'P 1'
#
loop_
_entity.id
_entity.type
_entity.pdbx_description
1 polymer ?
#
loop_
_entity_poly.entity_id
_entity_poly.type
_entity_poly.pdbx_seq_one_letter_code
_entity_poly.pdbx_strand_id
1 'polypeptide(L)'
;MSSLWVSALSLLLAIVLAAIYASVINDVTDLAGDLEAGKRNGVAGRSGLMVATLVALTVGAGFLFAWLWRDDALLLSCYLATWLAFSLYSLPPFRFKERGAAGVLCDAAGEQLFPALVAVFLACRGAQRAVSGAWVASVAVWALAYGLRGIVWHQLTDVDNDRAAGFRTFARRHPRAAPGIGTYVVFPLELGALAAMLWQIGSAWPPAFLVLYALYAVRSARRWQTAPVIVVPKPRFFIVLHQFYSDLFPVALLITASVRDRRVLIVLAAHLLLFPRRVIHAIRRLRASTARTVVNASEPHHGGVG
;
A
#
# COMPACT_ATOMS: atom_id res chain seq x y z
N MET A 1 -27.27 -3.54 5.55
CA MET A 1 -26.49 -3.17 4.35
C MET A 1 -26.21 -1.67 4.27
N SER A 2 -27.14 -0.78 4.62
CA SER A 2 -26.91 0.68 4.62
C SER A 2 -25.72 1.10 5.51
N SER A 3 -25.57 0.52 6.71
CA SER A 3 -24.48 0.81 7.62
C SER A 3 -23.09 0.42 7.08
N LEU A 4 -23.00 -0.68 6.32
CA LEU A 4 -21.73 -1.14 5.72
C LEU A 4 -21.25 -0.18 4.62
N TRP A 5 -22.17 0.27 3.75
CA TRP A 5 -21.84 1.24 2.71
C TRP A 5 -21.46 2.60 3.30
N VAL A 6 -22.15 3.04 4.33
CA VAL A 6 -21.80 4.27 5.05
C VAL A 6 -20.39 4.15 5.65
N SER A 7 -20.06 3.03 6.29
CA SER A 7 -18.73 2.80 6.83
C SER A 7 -17.66 2.77 5.73
N ALA A 8 -17.91 2.08 4.62
CA ALA A 8 -16.95 2.00 3.51
C ALA A 8 -16.71 3.36 2.85
N LEU A 9 -17.75 4.15 2.62
CA LEU A 9 -17.64 5.50 2.06
C LEU A 9 -16.97 6.46 3.04
N SER A 10 -17.30 6.37 4.33
CA SER A 10 -16.65 7.18 5.38
C SER A 10 -15.15 6.89 5.42
N LEU A 11 -14.76 5.61 5.39
CA LEU A 11 -13.37 5.19 5.36
C LEU A 11 -12.66 5.74 4.12
N LEU A 12 -13.25 5.57 2.94
CA LEU A 12 -12.67 6.06 1.69
C LEU A 12 -12.43 7.57 1.73
N LEU A 13 -13.43 8.33 2.15
CA LEU A 13 -13.31 9.80 2.26
C LEU A 13 -12.27 10.21 3.29
N ALA A 14 -12.25 9.56 4.46
CA ALA A 14 -11.28 9.86 5.52
C ALA A 14 -9.84 9.57 5.07
N ILE A 15 -9.60 8.46 4.37
CA ILE A 15 -8.28 8.11 3.82
C ILE A 15 -7.88 9.09 2.72
N VAL A 16 -8.79 9.45 1.81
CA VAL A 16 -8.50 10.42 0.74
C VAL A 16 -8.13 11.79 1.34
N LEU A 17 -8.85 12.26 2.36
CA LEU A 17 -8.51 13.52 3.03
C LEU A 17 -7.14 13.47 3.70
N ALA A 18 -6.83 12.39 4.41
CA ALA A 18 -5.52 12.20 5.03
C ALA A 18 -4.38 12.14 3.98
N ALA A 19 -4.62 11.49 2.83
CA ALA A 19 -3.66 11.42 1.73
C ALA A 19 -3.45 12.79 1.06
N ILE A 20 -4.52 13.57 0.84
CA ILE A 20 -4.41 14.94 0.32
C ILE A 20 -3.61 15.80 1.31
N TYR A 21 -3.92 15.73 2.60
CA TYR A 21 -3.18 16.44 3.63
C TYR A 21 -1.70 16.09 3.62
N ALA A 22 -1.37 14.79 3.65
CA ALA A 22 0.00 14.31 3.63
C ALA A 22 0.77 14.82 2.42
N SER A 23 0.16 14.73 1.22
CA SER A 23 0.77 15.20 -0.03
C SER A 23 1.00 16.72 -0.01
N VAL A 24 -0.01 17.51 0.35
CA VAL A 24 0.10 18.97 0.34
C VAL A 24 1.10 19.47 1.37
N ILE A 25 1.09 18.93 2.59
CA ILE A 25 2.04 19.32 3.64
C ILE A 25 3.47 18.94 3.25
N ASN A 26 3.65 17.77 2.64
CA ASN A 26 4.96 17.37 2.14
C ASN A 26 5.46 18.32 1.04
N ASP A 27 4.63 18.63 0.06
CA ASP A 27 4.96 19.55 -1.04
C ASP A 27 5.26 20.96 -0.53
N VAL A 28 4.50 21.47 0.44
CA VAL A 28 4.74 22.78 1.08
C VAL A 28 6.09 22.81 1.78
N THR A 29 6.40 21.78 2.55
CA THR A 29 7.65 21.74 3.34
C THR A 29 8.90 21.45 2.51
N ASP A 30 8.74 20.86 1.32
CA ASP A 30 9.84 20.52 0.41
C ASP A 30 10.00 21.50 -0.75
N LEU A 31 9.11 22.48 -0.89
CA LEU A 31 9.04 23.36 -2.06
C LEU A 31 10.41 23.92 -2.50
N ALA A 32 11.16 24.50 -1.55
CA ALA A 32 12.47 25.08 -1.87
C ALA A 32 13.47 24.03 -2.36
N GLY A 33 13.60 22.91 -1.64
CA GLY A 33 14.54 21.84 -2.00
C GLY A 33 14.15 21.12 -3.29
N ASP A 34 12.87 20.94 -3.56
CA ASP A 34 12.39 20.32 -4.80
C ASP A 34 12.67 21.21 -6.01
N LEU A 35 12.45 22.53 -5.89
CA LEU A 35 12.77 23.48 -6.97
C LEU A 35 14.27 23.55 -7.25
N GLU A 36 15.12 23.57 -6.21
CA GLU A 36 16.57 23.52 -6.36
C GLU A 36 17.04 22.23 -7.02
N ALA A 37 16.39 21.09 -6.71
CA ALA A 37 16.69 19.79 -7.30
C ALA A 37 16.03 19.56 -8.68
N GLY A 38 15.29 20.54 -9.22
CA GLY A 38 14.57 20.41 -10.49
C GLY A 38 13.43 19.38 -10.45
N LYS A 39 12.92 19.03 -9.25
CA LYS A 39 11.80 18.11 -9.07
C LYS A 39 10.46 18.81 -9.29
N ARG A 40 9.46 18.03 -9.68
CA ARG A 40 8.08 18.52 -9.75
C ARG A 40 7.52 18.57 -8.31
N ASN A 41 6.91 19.71 -7.97
CA ASN A 41 6.24 19.92 -6.70
C ASN A 41 4.80 20.40 -6.95
N GLY A 42 3.82 19.79 -6.31
CA GLY A 42 2.39 20.01 -6.60
C GLY A 42 1.89 21.41 -6.21
N VAL A 43 2.59 22.10 -5.32
CA VAL A 43 2.23 23.48 -4.91
C VAL A 43 3.05 24.55 -5.60
N ALA A 44 4.05 24.19 -6.40
CA ALA A 44 4.88 25.12 -7.15
C ALA A 44 4.01 25.98 -8.09
N GLY A 45 4.20 27.30 -8.03
CA GLY A 45 3.43 28.26 -8.83
C GLY A 45 1.98 28.48 -8.38
N ARG A 46 1.55 27.88 -7.29
CA ARG A 46 0.22 28.12 -6.69
C ARG A 46 0.26 29.32 -5.74
N SER A 47 -0.85 30.06 -5.62
CA SER A 47 -0.93 31.15 -4.64
C SER A 47 -0.95 30.57 -3.23
N GLY A 48 -0.30 31.26 -2.27
CA GLY A 48 -0.32 30.86 -0.87
C GLY A 48 -1.73 30.75 -0.29
N LEU A 49 -2.64 31.63 -0.72
CA LEU A 49 -4.05 31.57 -0.32
C LEU A 49 -4.72 30.28 -0.79
N MET A 50 -4.49 29.86 -2.02
CA MET A 50 -5.04 28.61 -2.54
C MET A 50 -4.54 27.39 -1.75
N VAL A 51 -3.23 27.34 -1.46
CA VAL A 51 -2.64 26.24 -0.67
C VAL A 51 -3.18 26.24 0.77
N ALA A 52 -3.23 27.42 1.42
CA ALA A 52 -3.78 27.55 2.77
C ALA A 52 -5.27 27.16 2.83
N THR A 53 -6.07 27.56 1.83
CA THR A 53 -7.48 27.16 1.73
C THR A 53 -7.62 25.64 1.58
N LEU A 54 -6.81 25.01 0.72
CA LEU A 54 -6.84 23.57 0.54
C LEU A 54 -6.49 22.82 1.83
N VAL A 55 -5.45 23.26 2.55
CA VAL A 55 -5.07 22.69 3.85
C VAL A 55 -6.20 22.89 4.86
N ALA A 56 -6.75 24.08 4.98
CA ALA A 56 -7.82 24.39 5.93
C ALA A 56 -9.08 23.55 5.67
N LEU A 57 -9.51 23.43 4.42
CA LEU A 57 -10.65 22.59 4.04
C LEU A 57 -10.39 21.10 4.34
N THR A 58 -9.19 20.61 4.02
CA THR A 58 -8.81 19.22 4.25
C THR A 58 -8.78 18.91 5.74
N VAL A 59 -8.16 19.77 6.54
CA VAL A 59 -8.10 19.65 8.02
C VAL A 59 -9.48 19.78 8.64
N GLY A 60 -10.30 20.75 8.21
CA GLY A 60 -11.67 20.92 8.68
C GLY A 60 -12.55 19.70 8.40
N ALA A 61 -12.47 19.14 7.18
CA ALA A 61 -13.15 17.91 6.83
C ALA A 61 -12.61 16.71 7.65
N GLY A 62 -11.29 16.67 7.92
CA GLY A 62 -10.68 15.68 8.80
C GLY A 62 -11.24 15.75 10.23
N PHE A 63 -11.42 16.92 10.79
CA PHE A 63 -12.04 17.10 12.10
C PHE A 63 -13.49 16.64 12.14
N LEU A 64 -14.24 16.74 11.03
CA LEU A 64 -15.59 16.19 10.95
C LEU A 64 -15.59 14.67 11.19
N PHE A 65 -14.64 13.93 10.59
CA PHE A 65 -14.52 12.49 10.85
C PHE A 65 -14.09 12.19 12.28
N ALA A 66 -13.17 12.96 12.86
CA ALA A 66 -12.83 12.83 14.27
C ALA A 66 -14.05 13.03 15.18
N TRP A 67 -14.90 14.02 14.86
CA TRP A 67 -16.17 14.24 15.56
C TRP A 67 -17.16 13.08 15.40
N LEU A 68 -17.34 12.57 14.18
CA LEU A 68 -18.23 11.43 13.89
C LEU A 68 -17.80 10.14 14.60
N TRP A 69 -16.52 10.01 14.89
CA TRP A 69 -15.94 8.79 15.49
C TRP A 69 -15.54 8.97 16.96
N ARG A 70 -15.89 10.11 17.59
CA ARG A 70 -15.48 10.46 18.96
C ARG A 70 -15.89 9.46 20.03
N ASP A 71 -16.97 8.69 19.79
CA ASP A 71 -17.50 7.74 20.76
C ASP A 71 -16.78 6.37 20.68
N ASP A 72 -15.82 6.21 19.77
CA ASP A 72 -14.99 5.01 19.62
C ASP A 72 -13.51 5.38 19.80
N ALA A 73 -13.00 5.20 21.01
CA ALA A 73 -11.67 5.65 21.39
C ALA A 73 -10.56 5.00 20.56
N LEU A 74 -10.68 3.70 20.19
CA LEU A 74 -9.67 3.00 19.38
C LEU A 74 -9.67 3.49 17.94
N LEU A 75 -10.85 3.62 17.33
CA LEU A 75 -11.02 4.15 15.98
C LEU A 75 -10.49 5.58 15.90
N LEU A 76 -10.93 6.45 16.83
CA LEU A 76 -10.49 7.85 16.91
C LEU A 76 -8.98 7.96 17.10
N SER A 77 -8.41 7.19 18.01
CA SER A 77 -6.96 7.23 18.29
C SER A 77 -6.14 6.85 17.06
N CYS A 78 -6.51 5.77 16.33
CA CYS A 78 -5.81 5.39 15.10
C CYS A 78 -5.99 6.42 13.99
N TYR A 79 -7.19 7.01 13.88
CA TYR A 79 -7.43 8.06 12.91
C TYR A 79 -6.57 9.30 13.17
N LEU A 80 -6.55 9.81 14.40
CA LEU A 80 -5.72 10.95 14.79
C LEU A 80 -4.23 10.64 14.68
N ALA A 81 -3.82 9.40 14.99
CA ALA A 81 -2.44 8.96 14.84
C ALA A 81 -1.97 8.99 13.38
N THR A 82 -2.88 8.72 12.41
CA THR A 82 -2.58 8.89 10.97
C THR A 82 -2.19 10.33 10.65
N TRP A 83 -2.99 11.30 11.07
CA TRP A 83 -2.75 12.72 10.85
C TRP A 83 -1.48 13.20 11.56
N LEU A 84 -1.31 12.78 12.81
CA LEU A 84 -0.13 13.08 13.61
C LEU A 84 1.15 12.56 12.96
N ALA A 85 1.14 11.30 12.46
CA ALA A 85 2.27 10.71 11.78
C ALA A 85 2.69 11.54 10.55
N PHE A 86 1.77 11.92 9.68
CA PHE A 86 2.08 12.77 8.53
C PHE A 86 2.57 14.16 8.91
N SER A 87 2.00 14.75 9.97
CA SER A 87 2.45 16.03 10.50
C SER A 87 3.88 15.95 11.05
N LEU A 88 4.18 14.95 11.88
CA LEU A 88 5.51 14.72 12.43
C LEU A 88 6.55 14.36 11.36
N TYR A 89 6.13 13.67 10.30
CA TYR A 89 6.98 13.31 9.18
C TYR A 89 7.47 14.55 8.43
N SER A 90 6.58 15.51 8.13
CA SER A 90 6.86 16.62 7.23
C SER A 90 7.13 17.95 7.93
N LEU A 91 6.45 18.27 9.05
CA LEU A 91 6.47 19.62 9.66
C LEU A 91 7.67 19.85 10.60
N PRO A 92 8.30 21.04 10.55
CA PRO A 92 9.21 21.49 11.61
C PRO A 92 8.46 21.64 12.95
N PRO A 93 9.13 21.48 14.09
CA PRO A 93 10.56 21.18 14.28
C PRO A 93 10.89 19.68 14.17
N PHE A 94 9.90 18.80 14.03
CA PHE A 94 10.10 17.34 14.03
C PHE A 94 10.73 16.84 12.74
N ARG A 95 10.06 17.07 11.59
CA ARG A 95 10.52 16.73 10.24
C ARG A 95 11.24 15.36 10.19
N PHE A 96 10.55 14.30 10.67
CA PHE A 96 11.15 12.98 10.88
C PHE A 96 11.67 12.33 9.60
N LYS A 97 11.18 12.72 8.43
CA LYS A 97 11.73 12.24 7.14
C LYS A 97 13.24 12.43 7.00
N GLU A 98 13.82 13.40 7.70
CA GLU A 98 15.26 13.65 7.72
C GLU A 98 15.98 12.99 8.90
N ARG A 99 15.26 12.27 9.77
CA ARG A 99 15.80 11.70 11.02
C ARG A 99 15.99 10.19 10.98
N GLY A 100 16.31 9.64 9.80
CA GLY A 100 16.66 8.23 9.65
C GLY A 100 15.54 7.28 10.02
N ALA A 101 15.74 6.40 11.02
CA ALA A 101 14.77 5.38 11.42
C ALA A 101 13.42 5.97 11.88
N ALA A 102 13.43 7.13 12.56
CA ALA A 102 12.18 7.79 12.98
C ALA A 102 11.30 8.16 11.78
N GLY A 103 11.91 8.62 10.68
CA GLY A 103 11.18 8.91 9.44
C GLY A 103 10.55 7.66 8.84
N VAL A 104 11.30 6.57 8.75
CA VAL A 104 10.80 5.30 8.20
C VAL A 104 9.65 4.74 9.02
N LEU A 105 9.74 4.79 10.36
CA LEU A 105 8.66 4.35 11.25
C LEU A 105 7.43 5.24 11.15
N CYS A 106 7.63 6.55 11.09
CA CYS A 106 6.56 7.53 11.01
C CYS A 106 5.77 7.42 9.71
N ASP A 107 6.48 7.27 8.59
CA ASP A 107 5.89 7.05 7.26
C ASP A 107 5.07 5.75 7.21
N ALA A 108 5.70 4.63 7.58
CA ALA A 108 5.04 3.32 7.57
C ALA A 108 3.80 3.28 8.48
N ALA A 109 3.86 3.95 9.63
CA ALA A 109 2.74 4.03 10.55
C ALA A 109 1.60 4.90 9.98
N GLY A 110 1.91 6.06 9.41
CA GLY A 110 0.93 6.97 8.83
C GLY A 110 0.29 6.44 7.54
N GLU A 111 1.10 5.82 6.67
CA GLU A 111 0.63 5.35 5.37
C GLU A 111 -0.11 4.00 5.45
N GLN A 112 0.35 3.08 6.30
CA GLN A 112 -0.14 1.71 6.29
C GLN A 112 -0.75 1.27 7.62
N LEU A 113 -0.04 1.39 8.76
CA LEU A 113 -0.47 0.84 10.02
C LEU A 113 -1.78 1.43 10.50
N PHE A 114 -1.81 2.74 10.72
CA PHE A 114 -3.00 3.39 11.29
C PHE A 114 -4.20 3.34 10.35
N PRO A 115 -4.11 3.60 9.04
CA PRO A 115 -5.23 3.43 8.11
C PRO A 115 -5.78 2.01 8.07
N ALA A 116 -4.92 0.98 8.14
CA ALA A 116 -5.38 -0.42 8.21
C ALA A 116 -6.16 -0.70 9.50
N LEU A 117 -5.71 -0.17 10.64
CA LEU A 117 -6.41 -0.30 11.92
C LEU A 117 -7.74 0.48 11.93
N VAL A 118 -7.78 1.68 11.37
CA VAL A 118 -9.03 2.44 11.15
C VAL A 118 -10.03 1.59 10.37
N ALA A 119 -9.58 0.94 9.29
CA ALA A 119 -10.43 0.06 8.49
C ALA A 119 -10.98 -1.12 9.30
N VAL A 120 -10.14 -1.76 10.13
CA VAL A 120 -10.55 -2.88 11.00
C VAL A 120 -11.59 -2.43 12.03
N PHE A 121 -11.30 -1.35 12.78
CA PHE A 121 -12.21 -0.88 13.83
C PHE A 121 -13.53 -0.38 13.25
N LEU A 122 -13.50 0.36 12.14
CA LEU A 122 -14.70 0.84 11.48
C LEU A 122 -15.56 -0.31 10.93
N ALA A 123 -14.93 -1.35 10.36
CA ALA A 123 -15.63 -2.54 9.90
C ALA A 123 -16.28 -3.31 11.06
N CYS A 124 -15.59 -3.48 12.18
CA CYS A 124 -16.12 -4.13 13.38
C CYS A 124 -17.29 -3.34 13.99
N ARG A 125 -17.15 -2.01 14.06
CA ARG A 125 -18.24 -1.11 14.50
C ARG A 125 -19.46 -1.23 13.58
N GLY A 126 -19.27 -1.18 12.26
CA GLY A 126 -20.35 -1.32 11.28
C GLY A 126 -21.05 -2.69 11.32
N ALA A 127 -20.32 -3.74 11.68
CA ALA A 127 -20.82 -5.10 11.85
C ALA A 127 -21.36 -5.39 13.26
N GLN A 128 -21.26 -4.45 14.21
CA GLN A 128 -21.58 -4.62 15.63
C GLN A 128 -20.90 -5.86 16.26
N ARG A 129 -19.64 -6.08 15.91
CA ARG A 129 -18.84 -7.21 16.38
C ARG A 129 -17.67 -6.76 17.22
N ALA A 130 -17.36 -7.53 18.26
CA ALA A 130 -16.13 -7.34 19.02
C ALA A 130 -14.90 -7.56 18.14
N VAL A 131 -13.87 -6.78 18.39
CA VAL A 131 -12.60 -6.86 17.67
C VAL A 131 -11.76 -7.99 18.28
N SER A 132 -11.29 -8.92 17.45
CA SER A 132 -10.33 -9.94 17.89
C SER A 132 -8.95 -9.31 18.07
N GLY A 133 -8.36 -9.40 19.26
CA GLY A 133 -7.00 -8.91 19.53
C GLY A 133 -5.95 -9.59 18.66
N ALA A 134 -6.09 -10.89 18.39
CA ALA A 134 -5.18 -11.62 17.51
C ALA A 134 -5.26 -11.11 16.06
N TRP A 135 -6.47 -10.79 15.58
CA TRP A 135 -6.66 -10.20 14.25
C TRP A 135 -6.03 -8.82 14.16
N VAL A 136 -6.29 -7.94 15.13
CA VAL A 136 -5.70 -6.60 15.20
C VAL A 136 -4.19 -6.68 15.21
N ALA A 137 -3.59 -7.56 16.03
CA ALA A 137 -2.14 -7.73 16.09
C ALA A 137 -1.56 -8.20 14.74
N SER A 138 -2.21 -9.17 14.08
CA SER A 138 -1.75 -9.67 12.78
C SER A 138 -1.83 -8.59 11.71
N VAL A 139 -2.93 -7.84 11.63
CA VAL A 139 -3.08 -6.72 10.69
C VAL A 139 -2.08 -5.61 10.99
N ALA A 140 -1.87 -5.27 12.27
CA ALA A 140 -0.93 -4.22 12.67
C ALA A 140 0.52 -4.57 12.27
N VAL A 141 0.97 -5.80 12.56
CA VAL A 141 2.32 -6.25 12.20
C VAL A 141 2.47 -6.31 10.67
N TRP A 142 1.48 -6.86 9.97
CA TRP A 142 1.49 -6.90 8.51
C TRP A 142 1.55 -5.50 7.88
N ALA A 143 0.68 -4.60 8.30
CA ALA A 143 0.60 -3.26 7.75
C ALA A 143 1.87 -2.45 8.03
N LEU A 144 2.39 -2.51 9.27
CA LEU A 144 3.65 -1.85 9.62
C LEU A 144 4.83 -2.42 8.82
N ALA A 145 4.95 -3.74 8.73
CA ALA A 145 6.03 -4.37 7.98
C ALA A 145 5.95 -4.06 6.48
N TYR A 146 4.75 -4.10 5.89
CA TYR A 146 4.53 -3.72 4.51
C TYR A 146 4.88 -2.25 4.24
N GLY A 147 4.48 -1.32 5.12
CA GLY A 147 4.85 0.09 5.06
C GLY A 147 6.36 0.31 5.20
N LEU A 148 7.01 -0.32 6.19
CA LEU A 148 8.46 -0.25 6.37
C LEU A 148 9.22 -0.72 5.13
N ARG A 149 8.77 -1.81 4.51
CA ARG A 149 9.35 -2.33 3.27
C ARG A 149 9.16 -1.35 2.10
N GLY A 150 7.98 -0.75 2.02
CA GLY A 150 7.64 0.25 1.01
C GLY A 150 8.53 1.48 1.08
N ILE A 151 8.64 2.11 2.25
CA ILE A 151 9.46 3.31 2.42
C ILE A 151 10.96 3.03 2.26
N VAL A 152 11.46 1.88 2.73
CA VAL A 152 12.86 1.50 2.50
C VAL A 152 13.15 1.32 1.01
N TRP A 153 12.26 0.63 0.27
CA TRP A 153 12.37 0.52 -1.18
C TRP A 153 12.37 1.89 -1.87
N HIS A 154 11.47 2.78 -1.48
CA HIS A 154 11.36 4.13 -2.02
C HIS A 154 12.65 4.93 -1.80
N GLN A 155 13.18 4.96 -0.57
CA GLN A 155 14.42 5.65 -0.25
C GLN A 155 15.65 5.05 -0.95
N LEU A 156 15.68 3.72 -1.20
CA LEU A 156 16.74 3.08 -1.97
C LEU A 156 16.64 3.42 -3.47
N THR A 157 15.43 3.64 -3.98
CA THR A 157 15.21 4.07 -5.37
C THR A 157 15.64 5.51 -5.57
N ASP A 158 15.41 6.37 -4.58
CA ASP A 158 15.65 7.82 -4.65
C ASP A 158 16.98 8.27 -4.04
N VAL A 159 17.87 7.34 -3.70
CA VAL A 159 19.10 7.63 -2.93
C VAL A 159 19.98 8.71 -3.58
N ASP A 160 20.06 8.78 -4.90
CA ASP A 160 20.86 9.78 -5.61
C ASP A 160 20.15 11.14 -5.65
N ASN A 161 18.83 11.16 -5.82
CA ASN A 161 18.01 12.37 -5.72
C ASN A 161 18.06 12.96 -4.30
N ASP A 162 17.95 12.12 -3.28
CA ASP A 162 18.04 12.51 -1.88
C ASP A 162 19.44 13.05 -1.53
N ARG A 163 20.48 12.51 -2.19
CA ARG A 163 21.85 13.02 -2.04
C ARG A 163 21.98 14.42 -2.63
N ALA A 164 21.44 14.64 -3.83
CA ALA A 164 21.46 15.94 -4.49
C ALA A 164 20.68 17.00 -3.71
N ALA A 165 19.53 16.64 -3.14
CA ALA A 165 18.69 17.51 -2.31
C ALA A 165 19.20 17.67 -0.85
N GLY A 166 20.31 17.02 -0.45
CA GLY A 166 20.86 17.12 0.90
C GLY A 166 20.08 16.35 1.99
N PHE A 167 19.01 15.59 1.64
CA PHE A 167 18.19 14.87 2.60
C PHE A 167 18.96 13.74 3.31
N ARG A 168 18.73 13.57 4.62
CA ARG A 168 19.42 12.57 5.46
C ARG A 168 18.52 11.37 5.77
N THR A 169 17.97 10.74 4.71
CA THR A 169 17.09 9.58 4.81
C THR A 169 17.78 8.36 5.45
N PHE A 170 16.98 7.37 5.90
CA PHE A 170 17.50 6.15 6.54
C PHE A 170 18.40 5.35 5.57
N ALA A 171 17.99 5.17 4.32
CA ALA A 171 18.78 4.46 3.33
C ALA A 171 20.13 5.14 3.05
N ARG A 172 20.17 6.48 3.02
CA ARG A 172 21.44 7.22 2.90
C ARG A 172 22.37 7.11 4.10
N ARG A 173 21.80 7.13 5.31
CA ARG A 173 22.58 6.98 6.54
C ARG A 173 23.10 5.57 6.74
N HIS A 174 22.34 4.57 6.30
CA HIS A 174 22.61 3.15 6.52
C HIS A 174 22.57 2.33 5.22
N PRO A 175 23.41 2.65 4.21
CA PRO A 175 23.31 2.05 2.87
C PRO A 175 23.54 0.54 2.84
N ARG A 176 24.27 -0.01 3.84
CA ARG A 176 24.50 -1.46 3.99
C ARG A 176 23.40 -2.13 4.82
N ALA A 177 22.91 -1.46 5.87
CA ALA A 177 21.94 -2.03 6.81
C ALA A 177 20.50 -1.95 6.27
N ALA A 178 20.11 -0.88 5.60
CA ALA A 178 18.75 -0.71 5.13
C ALA A 178 18.24 -1.85 4.21
N PRO A 179 19.01 -2.31 3.18
CA PRO A 179 18.63 -3.47 2.38
C PRO A 179 18.52 -4.76 3.21
N GLY A 180 19.46 -4.98 4.13
CA GLY A 180 19.48 -6.17 5.01
C GLY A 180 18.29 -6.20 5.95
N ILE A 181 18.01 -5.11 6.66
CA ILE A 181 16.85 -5.00 7.55
C ILE A 181 15.55 -5.21 6.77
N GLY A 182 15.37 -4.55 5.63
CA GLY A 182 14.18 -4.70 4.80
C GLY A 182 13.97 -6.15 4.32
N THR A 183 15.05 -6.83 3.94
CA THR A 183 14.98 -8.17 3.37
C THR A 183 14.91 -9.28 4.43
N TYR A 184 15.71 -9.19 5.50
CA TYR A 184 15.91 -10.32 6.43
C TYR A 184 15.16 -10.15 7.76
N VAL A 185 14.63 -8.95 8.05
CA VAL A 185 13.83 -8.71 9.27
C VAL A 185 12.39 -8.35 8.90
N VAL A 186 12.21 -7.27 8.13
CA VAL A 186 10.89 -6.72 7.84
C VAL A 186 10.06 -7.67 6.98
N PHE A 187 10.63 -8.20 5.91
CA PHE A 187 9.90 -9.10 5.00
C PHE A 187 9.48 -10.43 5.65
N PRO A 188 10.30 -11.13 6.45
CA PRO A 188 9.85 -12.29 7.23
C PRO A 188 8.72 -11.96 8.22
N LEU A 189 8.76 -10.79 8.88
CA LEU A 189 7.66 -10.35 9.75
C LEU A 189 6.37 -10.13 8.96
N GLU A 190 6.45 -9.51 7.79
CA GLU A 190 5.31 -9.34 6.87
C GLU A 190 4.71 -10.69 6.47
N LEU A 191 5.55 -11.66 6.10
CA LEU A 191 5.10 -13.02 5.74
C LEU A 191 4.47 -13.76 6.91
N GLY A 192 5.07 -13.69 8.10
CA GLY A 192 4.53 -14.31 9.31
C GLY A 192 3.16 -13.73 9.68
N ALA A 193 3.02 -12.42 9.61
CA ALA A 193 1.75 -11.74 9.86
C ALA A 193 0.69 -12.08 8.79
N LEU A 194 1.07 -12.13 7.50
CA LEU A 194 0.19 -12.60 6.44
C LEU A 194 -0.28 -14.03 6.70
N ALA A 195 0.62 -14.94 7.06
CA ALA A 195 0.28 -16.33 7.37
C ALA A 195 -0.70 -16.41 8.55
N ALA A 196 -0.50 -15.61 9.60
CA ALA A 196 -1.42 -15.51 10.73
C ALA A 196 -2.81 -14.97 10.31
N MET A 197 -2.85 -13.98 9.43
CA MET A 197 -4.11 -13.48 8.86
C MET A 197 -4.83 -14.56 8.04
N LEU A 198 -4.12 -15.26 7.15
CA LEU A 198 -4.68 -16.33 6.32
C LEU A 198 -5.25 -17.47 7.19
N TRP A 199 -4.54 -17.83 8.25
CA TRP A 199 -5.01 -18.82 9.23
C TRP A 199 -6.32 -18.38 9.90
N GLN A 200 -6.38 -17.14 10.39
CA GLN A 200 -7.55 -16.59 11.06
C GLN A 200 -8.77 -16.42 10.14
N ILE A 201 -8.56 -16.13 8.85
CA ILE A 201 -9.64 -16.07 7.85
C ILE A 201 -10.31 -17.44 7.69
N GLY A 202 -9.57 -18.53 7.83
CA GLY A 202 -10.09 -19.89 7.82
C GLY A 202 -10.79 -20.28 6.50
N SER A 203 -10.35 -19.71 5.37
CA SER A 203 -10.89 -19.97 4.04
C SER A 203 -9.78 -20.40 3.08
N ALA A 204 -10.09 -21.32 2.17
CA ALA A 204 -9.14 -21.78 1.17
C ALA A 204 -8.88 -20.75 0.05
N TRP A 205 -9.76 -19.79 -0.16
CA TRP A 205 -9.65 -18.83 -1.27
C TRP A 205 -8.41 -17.94 -1.20
N PRO A 206 -8.12 -17.24 -0.09
CA PRO A 206 -6.93 -16.39 -0.02
C PRO A 206 -5.60 -17.16 -0.22
N PRO A 207 -5.37 -18.34 0.40
CA PRO A 207 -4.19 -19.15 0.10
C PRO A 207 -4.14 -19.62 -1.37
N ALA A 208 -5.27 -20.04 -1.96
CA ALA A 208 -5.32 -20.42 -3.36
C ALA A 208 -4.93 -19.27 -4.30
N PHE A 209 -5.39 -18.05 -4.01
CA PHE A 209 -4.99 -16.86 -4.76
C PHE A 209 -3.52 -16.49 -4.54
N LEU A 210 -2.96 -16.77 -3.37
CA LEU A 210 -1.52 -16.59 -3.12
C LEU A 210 -0.68 -17.57 -3.96
N VAL A 211 -1.10 -18.83 -4.07
CA VAL A 211 -0.47 -19.81 -4.96
C VAL A 211 -0.60 -19.39 -6.43
N LEU A 212 -1.78 -18.95 -6.86
CA LEU A 212 -2.00 -18.41 -8.20
C LEU A 212 -1.08 -17.22 -8.50
N TYR A 213 -0.95 -16.30 -7.53
CA TYR A 213 0.01 -15.20 -7.63
C TYR A 213 1.44 -15.67 -7.77
N ALA A 214 1.88 -16.65 -6.97
CA ALA A 214 3.24 -17.18 -7.02
C ALA A 214 3.56 -17.81 -8.40
N LEU A 215 2.64 -18.61 -8.93
CA LEU A 215 2.75 -19.19 -10.26
C LEU A 215 2.81 -18.12 -11.36
N TYR A 216 1.94 -17.11 -11.25
CA TYR A 216 1.95 -15.97 -12.16
C TYR A 216 3.26 -15.17 -12.07
N ALA A 217 3.76 -14.90 -10.86
CA ALA A 217 4.99 -14.15 -10.64
C ALA A 217 6.22 -14.88 -11.22
N VAL A 218 6.34 -16.19 -10.97
CA VAL A 218 7.41 -17.02 -11.53
C VAL A 218 7.36 -17.03 -13.07
N ARG A 219 6.17 -17.25 -13.64
CA ARG A 219 5.99 -17.25 -15.10
C ARG A 219 6.30 -15.87 -15.71
N SER A 220 5.82 -14.80 -15.08
CA SER A 220 6.06 -13.42 -15.49
C SER A 220 7.55 -13.06 -15.42
N ALA A 221 8.23 -13.44 -14.35
CA ALA A 221 9.67 -13.24 -14.17
C ALA A 221 10.47 -13.89 -15.31
N ARG A 222 10.18 -15.15 -15.61
CA ARG A 222 10.85 -15.90 -16.69
C ARG A 222 10.58 -15.30 -18.08
N ARG A 223 9.32 -14.93 -18.35
CA ARG A 223 8.90 -14.44 -19.66
C ARG A 223 9.40 -13.02 -19.97
N TRP A 224 9.32 -12.12 -18.99
CA TRP A 224 9.63 -10.71 -19.15
C TRP A 224 11.02 -10.35 -18.66
N GLN A 225 11.81 -11.35 -18.21
CA GLN A 225 13.13 -11.14 -17.62
C GLN A 225 13.09 -10.09 -16.50
N THR A 226 12.02 -10.13 -15.69
CA THR A 226 11.84 -9.23 -14.55
C THR A 226 12.29 -9.90 -13.27
N ALA A 227 13.02 -9.17 -12.42
CA ALA A 227 13.52 -9.69 -11.17
C ALA A 227 12.50 -9.49 -10.03
N PRO A 228 12.29 -10.47 -9.15
CA PRO A 228 11.58 -10.22 -7.89
C PRO A 228 12.41 -9.30 -7.01
N VAL A 229 11.77 -8.27 -6.46
CA VAL A 229 12.39 -7.27 -5.59
C VAL A 229 11.66 -7.24 -4.27
N ILE A 230 12.40 -7.39 -3.17
CA ILE A 230 11.88 -7.18 -1.81
C ILE A 230 12.00 -5.70 -1.48
N VAL A 231 13.22 -5.16 -1.44
CA VAL A 231 13.50 -3.74 -1.20
C VAL A 231 14.58 -3.15 -2.13
N VAL A 232 15.51 -3.96 -2.67
CA VAL A 232 16.61 -3.45 -3.49
C VAL A 232 16.15 -3.23 -4.93
N PRO A 233 16.14 -1.99 -5.46
CA PRO A 233 15.70 -1.72 -6.82
C PRO A 233 16.55 -2.45 -7.87
N LYS A 234 15.92 -2.81 -8.99
CA LYS A 234 16.56 -3.41 -10.17
C LYS A 234 16.00 -2.77 -11.45
N PRO A 235 16.71 -2.83 -12.59
CA PRO A 235 16.26 -2.16 -13.83
C PRO A 235 14.90 -2.65 -14.35
N ARG A 236 14.63 -3.98 -14.23
CA ARG A 236 13.36 -4.61 -14.61
C ARG A 236 12.91 -5.45 -13.44
N PHE A 237 11.86 -5.04 -12.77
CA PHE A 237 11.45 -5.70 -11.53
C PHE A 237 9.93 -5.69 -11.33
N PHE A 238 9.51 -6.49 -10.38
CA PHE A 238 8.23 -6.38 -9.68
C PHE A 238 8.46 -6.51 -8.18
N ILE A 239 7.69 -5.75 -7.40
CA ILE A 239 7.77 -5.82 -5.93
C ILE A 239 7.00 -7.07 -5.47
N VAL A 240 7.69 -7.94 -4.75
CA VAL A 240 7.11 -9.20 -4.23
C VAL A 240 5.89 -8.90 -3.36
N LEU A 241 4.80 -9.64 -3.56
CA LEU A 241 3.50 -9.53 -2.90
C LEU A 241 2.71 -8.23 -3.13
N HIS A 242 3.30 -7.19 -3.71
CA HIS A 242 2.57 -5.93 -3.93
C HIS A 242 1.28 -6.15 -4.75
N GLN A 243 1.38 -6.87 -5.87
CA GLN A 243 0.22 -7.16 -6.71
C GLN A 243 -0.75 -8.15 -6.04
N PHE A 244 -0.26 -9.04 -5.18
CA PHE A 244 -1.13 -9.89 -4.38
C PHE A 244 -2.00 -9.05 -3.45
N TYR A 245 -1.41 -8.15 -2.69
CA TYR A 245 -2.14 -7.29 -1.75
C TYR A 245 -3.09 -6.31 -2.43
N SER A 246 -2.67 -5.72 -3.55
CA SER A 246 -3.46 -4.70 -4.22
C SER A 246 -4.61 -5.24 -5.08
N ASP A 247 -4.45 -6.43 -5.66
CA ASP A 247 -5.36 -6.93 -6.69
C ASP A 247 -6.02 -8.26 -6.30
N LEU A 248 -5.25 -9.24 -5.87
CA LEU A 248 -5.73 -10.61 -5.72
C LEU A 248 -6.33 -10.89 -4.34
N PHE A 249 -5.72 -10.38 -3.29
CA PHE A 249 -6.17 -10.59 -1.92
C PHE A 249 -7.56 -9.97 -1.65
N PRO A 250 -7.86 -8.71 -2.07
CA PRO A 250 -9.21 -8.16 -1.96
C PRO A 250 -10.26 -9.01 -2.68
N VAL A 251 -9.96 -9.49 -3.90
CA VAL A 251 -10.88 -10.36 -4.65
C VAL A 251 -11.10 -11.69 -3.91
N ALA A 252 -10.04 -12.30 -3.40
CA ALA A 252 -10.14 -13.54 -2.63
C ALA A 252 -10.97 -13.38 -1.36
N LEU A 253 -10.85 -12.24 -0.66
CA LEU A 253 -11.67 -11.91 0.51
C LEU A 253 -13.15 -11.71 0.13
N LEU A 254 -13.43 -11.00 -0.98
CA LEU A 254 -14.80 -10.80 -1.45
C LEU A 254 -15.44 -12.12 -1.89
N ILE A 255 -14.69 -13.02 -2.54
CA ILE A 255 -15.17 -14.37 -2.85
C ILE A 255 -15.44 -15.14 -1.56
N THR A 256 -14.53 -15.13 -0.59
CA THR A 256 -14.73 -15.76 0.72
C THR A 256 -16.00 -15.26 1.40
N ALA A 257 -16.22 -13.96 1.38
CA ALA A 257 -17.41 -13.36 1.98
C ALA A 257 -18.70 -13.70 1.18
N SER A 258 -18.63 -13.80 -0.14
CA SER A 258 -19.78 -14.11 -1.01
C SER A 258 -20.32 -15.53 -0.82
N VAL A 259 -19.47 -16.47 -0.37
CA VAL A 259 -19.90 -17.83 0.00
C VAL A 259 -20.84 -17.80 1.21
N ARG A 260 -20.65 -16.84 2.13
CA ARG A 260 -21.49 -16.67 3.32
C ARG A 260 -22.70 -15.76 3.08
N ASP A 261 -22.53 -14.72 2.26
CA ASP A 261 -23.58 -13.77 1.89
C ASP A 261 -23.46 -13.40 0.40
N ARG A 262 -24.39 -13.90 -0.41
CA ARG A 262 -24.45 -13.64 -1.87
C ARG A 262 -24.55 -12.16 -2.23
N ARG A 263 -25.01 -11.28 -1.32
CA ARG A 263 -25.08 -9.84 -1.54
C ARG A 263 -23.70 -9.22 -1.72
N VAL A 264 -22.65 -9.86 -1.23
CA VAL A 264 -21.25 -9.44 -1.41
C VAL A 264 -20.83 -9.52 -2.89
N LEU A 265 -21.51 -10.31 -3.72
CA LEU A 265 -21.28 -10.32 -5.17
C LEU A 265 -21.49 -8.95 -5.82
N ILE A 266 -22.37 -8.12 -5.26
CA ILE A 266 -22.55 -6.72 -5.71
C ILE A 266 -21.27 -5.92 -5.44
N VAL A 267 -20.66 -6.11 -4.28
CA VAL A 267 -19.40 -5.44 -3.91
C VAL A 267 -18.26 -5.94 -4.80
N LEU A 268 -18.21 -7.24 -5.06
CA LEU A 268 -17.23 -7.82 -5.97
C LEU A 268 -17.38 -7.27 -7.39
N ALA A 269 -18.61 -7.20 -7.91
CA ALA A 269 -18.89 -6.61 -9.22
C ALA A 269 -18.48 -5.12 -9.27
N ALA A 270 -18.84 -4.34 -8.24
CA ALA A 270 -18.42 -2.94 -8.11
C ALA A 270 -16.90 -2.80 -8.08
N HIS A 271 -16.18 -3.65 -7.32
CA HIS A 271 -14.73 -3.67 -7.27
C HIS A 271 -14.11 -3.92 -8.65
N LEU A 272 -14.60 -4.91 -9.38
CA LEU A 272 -14.11 -5.24 -10.73
C LEU A 272 -14.40 -4.11 -11.75
N LEU A 273 -15.55 -3.43 -11.61
CA LEU A 273 -15.91 -2.28 -12.45
C LEU A 273 -15.10 -1.02 -12.14
N LEU A 274 -14.80 -0.76 -10.88
CA LEU A 274 -14.00 0.41 -10.46
C LEU A 274 -12.52 0.26 -10.83
N PHE A 275 -12.01 -0.97 -10.90
CA PHE A 275 -10.61 -1.25 -11.23
C PHE A 275 -10.44 -2.07 -12.52
N PRO A 276 -11.08 -1.69 -13.64
CA PRO A 276 -11.12 -2.49 -14.88
C PRO A 276 -9.73 -2.68 -15.49
N ARG A 277 -8.84 -1.67 -15.37
CA ARG A 277 -7.47 -1.74 -15.91
C ARG A 277 -6.67 -2.88 -15.29
N ARG A 278 -6.83 -3.16 -14.00
CA ARG A 278 -6.16 -4.26 -13.30
C ARG A 278 -6.61 -5.61 -13.84
N VAL A 279 -7.92 -5.79 -14.01
CA VAL A 279 -8.52 -7.01 -14.58
C VAL A 279 -8.10 -7.18 -16.04
N ILE A 280 -8.19 -6.13 -16.86
CA ILE A 280 -7.80 -6.16 -18.28
C ILE A 280 -6.29 -6.47 -18.42
N HIS A 281 -5.43 -5.88 -17.60
CA HIS A 281 -3.99 -6.17 -17.62
C HIS A 281 -3.70 -7.64 -17.25
N ALA A 282 -4.37 -8.18 -16.23
CA ALA A 282 -4.23 -9.58 -15.85
C ALA A 282 -4.67 -10.50 -16.98
N ILE A 283 -5.84 -10.26 -17.59
CA ILE A 283 -6.37 -11.03 -18.74
C ILE A 283 -5.46 -10.92 -19.96
N ARG A 284 -5.02 -9.72 -20.34
CA ARG A 284 -4.12 -9.50 -21.48
C ARG A 284 -2.79 -10.23 -21.28
N ARG A 285 -2.22 -10.18 -20.10
CA ARG A 285 -0.98 -10.91 -19.76
C ARG A 285 -1.17 -12.42 -19.80
N LEU A 286 -2.31 -12.93 -19.33
CA LEU A 286 -2.66 -14.35 -19.43
C LEU A 286 -2.82 -14.78 -20.91
N ARG A 287 -3.59 -14.06 -21.72
CA ARG A 287 -3.79 -14.36 -23.16
C ARG A 287 -2.49 -14.28 -23.96
N ALA A 288 -1.69 -13.26 -23.76
CA ALA A 288 -0.39 -13.16 -24.39
C ALA A 288 0.52 -14.32 -24.01
N SER A 289 0.28 -14.95 -22.87
CA SER A 289 0.99 -16.13 -22.36
C SER A 289 0.58 -17.42 -23.09
N THR A 290 -0.68 -17.59 -23.46
CA THR A 290 -1.17 -18.80 -24.14
C THR A 290 -0.87 -18.80 -25.65
N ALA A 291 -0.96 -17.64 -26.30
CA ALA A 291 -0.76 -17.54 -27.76
C ALA A 291 0.64 -17.99 -28.24
N ARG A 292 1.71 -17.70 -27.50
CA ARG A 292 3.07 -18.16 -27.89
C ARG A 292 3.37 -19.61 -27.53
N THR A 293 2.67 -20.20 -26.58
CA THR A 293 2.84 -21.64 -26.27
C THR A 293 2.29 -22.47 -27.43
N VAL A 294 1.25 -22.01 -28.12
CA VAL A 294 0.69 -22.66 -29.29
C VAL A 294 1.61 -22.54 -30.52
N VAL A 295 2.25 -21.37 -30.72
CA VAL A 295 3.17 -21.13 -31.84
C VAL A 295 4.45 -21.99 -31.72
N ASN A 296 5.04 -22.08 -30.52
CA ASN A 296 6.23 -22.90 -30.30
C ASN A 296 5.94 -24.42 -30.30
N ALA A 297 4.67 -24.82 -30.11
CA ALA A 297 4.27 -26.23 -30.22
C ALA A 297 3.95 -26.64 -31.67
N SER A 298 3.82 -25.69 -32.60
CA SER A 298 3.50 -25.90 -34.01
C SER A 298 4.71 -25.80 -34.96
N GLU A 299 5.91 -25.46 -34.46
CA GLU A 299 7.13 -25.56 -35.29
C GLU A 299 7.62 -27.03 -35.32
N PRO A 300 7.56 -27.69 -36.47
CA PRO A 300 8.14 -29.05 -36.61
C PRO A 300 9.66 -28.94 -36.48
N HIS A 301 10.24 -29.76 -35.61
CA HIS A 301 11.66 -29.99 -35.58
C HIS A 301 12.11 -30.51 -36.98
N HIS A 302 12.54 -29.60 -37.84
CA HIS A 302 13.34 -29.99 -38.99
C HIS A 302 14.72 -30.40 -38.46
N GLY A 303 14.85 -31.70 -38.22
CA GLY A 303 16.14 -32.35 -38.08
C GLY A 303 16.94 -32.13 -39.34
N GLY A 304 17.93 -31.27 -39.30
CA GLY A 304 18.98 -31.18 -40.29
C GLY A 304 19.91 -32.37 -40.10
N VAL A 305 19.79 -33.33 -40.99
CA VAL A 305 20.85 -34.30 -41.30
C VAL A 305 21.75 -33.61 -42.33
N GLY A 306 23.05 -33.48 -42.01
CA GLY A 306 24.05 -32.92 -42.88
C GLY A 306 25.35 -32.73 -42.14
#